data_0219cd5f3e48e0df1956640eca42d0e3
#
_entry.id   0219cd5f3e48e0df1956640eca42d0e3
#
_cell.length_a   1.000
_cell.length_b   1.000
_cell.length_c   1.000
_cell.angle_alpha   90.00
_cell.angle_beta   90.00
_cell.angle_gamma   90.00
#
_symmetry.space_group_name_H-M   'P 1'
#
loop_
_entity.id
_entity.type
_entity.pdbx_description
1 polymer ?
#
loop_
_entity_poly.entity_id
_entity_poly.type
_entity_poly.pdbx_seq_one_letter_code
_entity_poly.pdbx_strand_id
1 'polypeptide(L)'
;MGGRGLPATLRGLPRPVWLLSAGTFVNRFGSFVLVFLVLYVKHLGYSTAASGLVASAYGVGTIVSALLGGWVADRLGRRGALALSMFSSAAAMLALSQARSLATIFAFSIVAGLTTELYRPASAALLADLVGPEQRVAAFGIWRFAINLGYAAGPIVGGLLAQRSFLLLFLGDAATSLAFGALALVALPKGVRVAAHLETRGEAVRAIARDRGFRLFLIASALGSFVYFQAQTTFALQTVAYGHSSVVYGTLLAVNGLAIVLLELPLISVTQRVPRVPVLATGLLLEGIGFGLIPLSGATVWLTVTVVVWTVGEMVFSPVAGAYVADLSPAHIRGRYSGAWGFSWGIGLVLAPSLGALLYSVGHTLVWLVCLGCGIVAAALVLASPKPSSSRAAAAGAGDQRPLV
;
A
#
# COMPACT_ATOMS: atom_id res chain seq x y z
N MET A 1 18.33 16.93 26.38
CA MET A 1 18.11 15.47 26.30
C MET A 1 18.97 14.93 25.18
N GLY A 2 20.09 14.26 25.49
CA GLY A 2 21.04 13.72 24.53
C GLY A 2 20.44 12.51 23.81
N GLY A 3 19.94 12.71 22.59
CA GLY A 3 19.40 11.64 21.77
C GLY A 3 20.50 10.63 21.45
N ARG A 4 20.30 9.37 21.82
CA ARG A 4 21.15 8.26 21.35
C ARG A 4 21.13 8.31 19.82
N GLY A 5 22.30 8.37 19.17
CA GLY A 5 22.37 8.37 17.71
C GLY A 5 21.62 7.18 17.10
N LEU A 6 21.07 7.35 15.89
CA LEU A 6 20.26 6.33 15.18
C LEU A 6 20.85 4.90 15.25
N PRO A 7 22.19 4.68 15.08
CA PRO A 7 22.79 3.35 15.20
C PRO A 7 22.65 2.73 16.60
N ALA A 8 22.71 3.53 17.66
CA ALA A 8 22.56 3.04 19.03
C ALA A 8 21.10 2.66 19.34
N THR A 9 20.13 3.43 18.81
CA THR A 9 18.71 3.13 18.96
C THR A 9 18.34 1.84 18.23
N LEU A 10 18.87 1.62 17.02
CA LEU A 10 18.63 0.40 16.25
C LEU A 10 19.21 -0.84 16.94
N ARG A 11 20.43 -0.76 17.51
CA ARG A 11 21.03 -1.86 18.27
C ARG A 11 20.26 -2.20 19.55
N GLY A 12 19.52 -1.25 20.11
CA GLY A 12 18.69 -1.43 21.30
C GLY A 12 17.31 -2.03 21.03
N LEU A 13 16.94 -2.31 19.76
CA LEU A 13 15.63 -2.90 19.45
C LEU A 13 15.59 -4.38 19.87
N PRO A 14 14.48 -4.84 20.48
CA PRO A 14 14.31 -6.24 20.89
C PRO A 14 14.37 -7.20 19.69
N ARG A 15 14.92 -8.39 19.88
CA ARG A 15 15.01 -9.45 18.85
C ARG A 15 13.68 -9.73 18.13
N PRO A 16 12.50 -9.77 18.79
CA PRO A 16 11.23 -9.99 18.09
C PRO A 16 10.88 -8.92 17.04
N VAL A 17 11.37 -7.67 17.18
CA VAL A 17 11.18 -6.61 16.15
C VAL A 17 11.88 -6.99 14.85
N TRP A 18 13.11 -7.48 14.94
CA TRP A 18 13.89 -7.93 13.80
C TRP A 18 13.28 -9.16 13.14
N LEU A 19 12.80 -10.14 13.94
CA LEU A 19 12.13 -11.33 13.46
C LEU A 19 10.82 -10.99 12.74
N LEU A 20 10.01 -10.10 13.31
CA LEU A 20 8.78 -9.63 12.66
C LEU A 20 9.08 -8.90 11.35
N SER A 21 10.10 -8.04 11.33
CA SER A 21 10.52 -7.32 10.12
C SER A 21 11.07 -8.27 9.05
N ALA A 22 11.88 -9.27 9.43
CA ALA A 22 12.40 -10.29 8.51
C ALA A 22 11.27 -11.15 7.93
N GLY A 23 10.31 -11.59 8.74
CA GLY A 23 9.13 -12.32 8.28
C GLY A 23 8.28 -11.48 7.32
N THR A 24 8.09 -10.19 7.63
CA THR A 24 7.39 -9.25 6.75
C THR A 24 8.14 -9.05 5.43
N PHE A 25 9.47 -8.92 5.46
CA PHE A 25 10.29 -8.88 4.24
C PHE A 25 10.08 -10.11 3.38
N VAL A 26 10.19 -11.32 3.96
CA VAL A 26 10.01 -12.59 3.24
C VAL A 26 8.62 -12.67 2.59
N ASN A 27 7.57 -12.28 3.32
CA ASN A 27 6.21 -12.26 2.79
C ASN A 27 6.05 -11.24 1.67
N ARG A 28 6.58 -10.01 1.83
CA ARG A 28 6.47 -8.97 0.78
C ARG A 28 7.33 -9.27 -0.43
N PHE A 29 8.51 -9.84 -0.23
CA PHE A 29 9.34 -10.37 -1.32
C PHE A 29 8.58 -11.44 -2.12
N GLY A 30 7.84 -12.32 -1.45
CA GLY A 30 7.08 -13.41 -2.04
C GLY A 30 5.69 -13.04 -2.55
N SER A 31 5.25 -11.78 -2.44
CA SER A 31 3.93 -11.34 -2.94
C SER A 31 3.90 -11.25 -4.48
N PHE A 32 4.25 -12.35 -5.14
CA PHE A 32 4.40 -12.43 -6.60
C PHE A 32 3.04 -12.39 -7.31
N VAL A 33 2.05 -13.07 -6.74
CA VAL A 33 0.76 -13.30 -7.42
C VAL A 33 0.05 -11.99 -7.69
N LEU A 34 -0.04 -11.08 -6.72
CA LEU A 34 -0.71 -9.78 -6.89
C LEU A 34 -0.12 -8.98 -8.07
N VAL A 35 1.21 -8.94 -8.18
CA VAL A 35 1.94 -8.17 -9.20
C VAL A 35 1.70 -8.73 -10.61
N PHE A 36 1.55 -10.05 -10.73
CA PHE A 36 1.42 -10.74 -12.03
C PHE A 36 0.01 -11.28 -12.27
N LEU A 37 -0.97 -11.01 -11.41
CA LEU A 37 -2.32 -11.58 -11.46
C LEU A 37 -3.02 -11.28 -12.78
N VAL A 38 -2.93 -10.05 -13.26
CA VAL A 38 -3.55 -9.63 -14.54
C VAL A 38 -2.92 -10.40 -15.72
N LEU A 39 -1.60 -10.57 -15.71
CA LEU A 39 -0.88 -11.33 -16.74
C LEU A 39 -1.23 -12.82 -16.69
N TYR A 40 -1.37 -13.39 -15.47
CA TYR A 40 -1.80 -14.77 -15.28
C TYR A 40 -3.19 -15.03 -15.88
N VAL A 41 -4.17 -14.16 -15.58
CA VAL A 41 -5.54 -14.32 -16.11
C VAL A 41 -5.56 -14.16 -17.64
N LYS A 42 -4.75 -13.25 -18.18
CA LYS A 42 -4.54 -13.14 -19.64
C LYS A 42 -3.92 -14.40 -20.23
N HIS A 43 -2.93 -15.00 -19.57
CA HIS A 43 -2.29 -16.25 -20.00
C HIS A 43 -3.29 -17.42 -20.06
N LEU A 44 -4.30 -17.43 -19.19
CA LEU A 44 -5.40 -18.41 -19.23
C LEU A 44 -6.38 -18.18 -20.40
N GLY A 45 -6.18 -17.15 -21.24
CA GLY A 45 -7.01 -16.84 -22.41
C GLY A 45 -8.20 -15.90 -22.11
N TYR A 46 -8.35 -15.38 -20.90
CA TYR A 46 -9.43 -14.46 -20.56
C TYR A 46 -9.19 -13.05 -21.13
N SER A 47 -10.28 -12.29 -21.31
CA SER A 47 -10.22 -10.92 -21.79
C SER A 47 -9.48 -9.98 -20.84
N THR A 48 -9.03 -8.83 -21.36
CA THR A 48 -8.40 -7.78 -20.56
C THR A 48 -9.34 -7.27 -19.46
N ALA A 49 -10.62 -7.05 -19.78
CA ALA A 49 -11.63 -6.64 -18.81
C ALA A 49 -11.82 -7.69 -17.69
N ALA A 50 -11.88 -8.99 -18.02
CA ALA A 50 -11.96 -10.07 -17.04
C ALA A 50 -10.73 -10.10 -16.13
N SER A 51 -9.53 -9.85 -16.67
CA SER A 51 -8.30 -9.78 -15.87
C SER A 51 -8.34 -8.64 -14.86
N GLY A 52 -8.85 -7.49 -15.26
CA GLY A 52 -9.06 -6.34 -14.37
C GLY A 52 -10.10 -6.63 -13.28
N LEU A 53 -11.22 -7.29 -13.62
CA LEU A 53 -12.23 -7.70 -12.62
C LEU A 53 -11.66 -8.64 -11.56
N VAL A 54 -10.83 -9.61 -11.96
CA VAL A 54 -10.17 -10.53 -11.04
C VAL A 54 -9.21 -9.78 -10.10
N ALA A 55 -8.42 -8.84 -10.61
CA ALA A 55 -7.55 -8.02 -9.78
C ALA A 55 -8.35 -7.10 -8.83
N SER A 56 -9.50 -6.57 -9.28
CA SER A 56 -10.43 -5.81 -8.42
C SER A 56 -11.03 -6.70 -7.32
N ALA A 57 -11.34 -7.97 -7.61
CA ALA A 57 -11.81 -8.93 -6.62
C ALA A 57 -10.79 -9.14 -5.49
N TYR A 58 -9.50 -9.22 -5.83
CA TYR A 58 -8.42 -9.22 -4.83
C TYR A 58 -8.46 -7.96 -3.97
N GLY A 59 -8.64 -6.79 -4.59
CA GLY A 59 -8.78 -5.50 -3.88
C GLY A 59 -9.97 -5.47 -2.92
N VAL A 60 -11.12 -6.05 -3.30
CA VAL A 60 -12.29 -6.20 -2.41
C VAL A 60 -11.91 -7.01 -1.17
N GLY A 61 -11.23 -8.16 -1.36
CA GLY A 61 -10.73 -8.98 -0.26
C GLY A 61 -9.82 -8.18 0.68
N THR A 62 -8.94 -7.36 0.14
CA THR A 62 -8.04 -6.49 0.92
C THR A 62 -8.80 -5.45 1.77
N ILE A 63 -9.87 -4.84 1.23
CA ILE A 63 -10.71 -3.92 2.01
C ILE A 63 -11.41 -4.66 3.15
N VAL A 64 -11.98 -5.83 2.88
CA VAL A 64 -12.62 -6.66 3.92
C VAL A 64 -11.60 -7.05 5.00
N SER A 65 -10.38 -7.39 4.60
CA SER A 65 -9.27 -7.66 5.52
C SER A 65 -8.97 -6.50 6.46
N ALA A 66 -8.94 -5.28 5.94
CA ALA A 66 -8.68 -4.07 6.75
C ALA A 66 -9.78 -3.86 7.82
N LEU A 67 -11.02 -4.22 7.51
CA LEU A 67 -12.16 -4.14 8.45
C LEU A 67 -12.14 -5.22 9.51
N LEU A 68 -11.74 -6.44 9.15
CA LEU A 68 -11.76 -7.62 10.03
C LEU A 68 -10.47 -7.83 10.81
N GLY A 69 -9.34 -7.33 10.31
CA GLY A 69 -8.01 -7.66 10.84
C GLY A 69 -7.81 -7.24 12.30
N GLY A 70 -8.33 -6.09 12.69
CA GLY A 70 -8.31 -5.65 14.10
C GLY A 70 -9.11 -6.61 15.00
N TRP A 71 -10.33 -6.95 14.61
CA TRP A 71 -11.19 -7.87 15.36
C TRP A 71 -10.57 -9.27 15.50
N VAL A 72 -9.97 -9.80 14.41
CA VAL A 72 -9.27 -11.09 14.45
C VAL A 72 -8.07 -11.02 15.39
N ALA A 73 -7.29 -9.93 15.34
CA ALA A 73 -6.14 -9.72 16.21
C ALA A 73 -6.52 -9.62 17.69
N ASP A 74 -7.68 -9.04 17.99
CA ASP A 74 -8.18 -8.94 19.37
C ASP A 74 -8.68 -10.28 19.91
N ARG A 75 -9.33 -11.11 19.05
CA ARG A 75 -9.83 -12.44 19.45
C ARG A 75 -8.75 -13.49 19.57
N LEU A 76 -7.90 -13.64 18.56
CA LEU A 76 -6.88 -14.69 18.50
C LEU A 76 -5.55 -14.28 19.15
N GLY A 77 -5.40 -13.00 19.48
CA GLY A 77 -4.12 -12.40 19.84
C GLY A 77 -3.23 -12.13 18.62
N ARG A 78 -2.23 -11.26 18.79
CA ARG A 78 -1.38 -10.76 17.68
C ARG A 78 -0.72 -11.90 16.89
N ARG A 79 -0.08 -12.83 17.58
CA ARG A 79 0.59 -14.01 16.98
C ARG A 79 -0.38 -14.95 16.28
N GLY A 80 -1.54 -15.21 16.91
CA GLY A 80 -2.57 -16.09 16.33
C GLY A 80 -3.16 -15.50 15.03
N ALA A 81 -3.43 -14.20 15.01
CA ALA A 81 -3.93 -13.51 13.81
C ALA A 81 -2.89 -13.51 12.68
N LEU A 82 -1.61 -13.30 12.98
CA LEU A 82 -0.50 -13.41 12.04
C LEU A 82 -0.45 -14.81 11.42
N ALA A 83 -0.42 -15.85 12.25
CA ALA A 83 -0.35 -17.23 11.79
C ALA A 83 -1.57 -17.62 10.96
N LEU A 84 -2.78 -17.28 11.42
CA LEU A 84 -4.01 -17.52 10.65
C LEU A 84 -3.94 -16.87 9.26
N SER A 85 -3.58 -15.59 9.19
CA SER A 85 -3.43 -14.86 7.94
C SER A 85 -2.46 -15.57 6.99
N MET A 86 -1.27 -15.92 7.46
CA MET A 86 -0.22 -16.50 6.62
C MET A 86 -0.56 -17.91 6.14
N PHE A 87 -1.08 -18.79 7.00
CA PHE A 87 -1.47 -20.13 6.58
C PHE A 87 -2.70 -20.13 5.67
N SER A 88 -3.69 -19.30 5.95
CA SER A 88 -4.86 -19.16 5.07
C SER A 88 -4.50 -18.50 3.73
N SER A 89 -3.54 -17.55 3.72
CA SER A 89 -2.99 -16.98 2.48
C SER A 89 -2.32 -18.05 1.62
N ALA A 90 -1.45 -18.85 2.21
CA ALA A 90 -0.80 -19.95 1.49
C ALA A 90 -1.83 -20.92 0.88
N ALA A 91 -2.86 -21.31 1.65
CA ALA A 91 -3.94 -22.17 1.16
C ALA A 91 -4.73 -21.50 0.02
N ALA A 92 -5.03 -20.20 0.15
CA ALA A 92 -5.74 -19.41 -0.88
C ALA A 92 -4.92 -19.33 -2.18
N MET A 93 -3.60 -19.10 -2.10
CA MET A 93 -2.72 -19.07 -3.27
C MET A 93 -2.67 -20.44 -3.97
N LEU A 94 -2.57 -21.53 -3.22
CA LEU A 94 -2.61 -22.88 -3.79
C LEU A 94 -3.98 -23.19 -4.43
N ALA A 95 -5.10 -22.79 -3.80
CA ALA A 95 -6.42 -22.95 -4.36
C ALA A 95 -6.60 -22.11 -5.64
N LEU A 96 -6.13 -20.86 -5.65
CA LEU A 96 -6.18 -19.97 -6.81
C LEU A 96 -5.36 -20.54 -7.98
N SER A 97 -4.22 -21.21 -7.72
CA SER A 97 -3.40 -21.85 -8.77
C SER A 97 -4.13 -22.98 -9.49
N GLN A 98 -5.11 -23.63 -8.84
CA GLN A 98 -5.90 -24.73 -9.40
C GLN A 98 -7.19 -24.24 -10.07
N ALA A 99 -7.60 -22.99 -9.84
CA ALA A 99 -8.80 -22.42 -10.43
C ALA A 99 -8.68 -22.29 -11.95
N ARG A 100 -9.71 -22.71 -12.68
CA ARG A 100 -9.73 -22.68 -14.15
C ARG A 100 -10.90 -21.86 -14.70
N SER A 101 -12.04 -21.83 -14.02
CA SER A 101 -13.17 -21.01 -14.44
C SER A 101 -13.02 -19.57 -13.93
N LEU A 102 -13.50 -18.57 -14.68
CA LEU A 102 -13.46 -17.17 -14.27
C LEU A 102 -14.12 -16.96 -12.91
N ALA A 103 -15.24 -17.64 -12.64
CA ALA A 103 -15.96 -17.54 -11.37
C ALA A 103 -15.09 -18.04 -10.19
N THR A 104 -14.41 -19.19 -10.34
CA THR A 104 -13.53 -19.70 -9.27
C THR A 104 -12.29 -18.85 -9.08
N ILE A 105 -11.68 -18.33 -10.16
CA ILE A 105 -10.55 -17.39 -10.09
C ILE A 105 -10.98 -16.12 -9.35
N PHE A 106 -12.14 -15.57 -9.69
CA PHE A 106 -12.70 -14.38 -9.03
C PHE A 106 -12.93 -14.61 -7.54
N ALA A 107 -13.61 -15.72 -7.16
CA ALA A 107 -13.89 -16.04 -5.78
C ALA A 107 -12.61 -16.25 -4.96
N PHE A 108 -11.65 -17.05 -5.47
CA PHE A 108 -10.38 -17.26 -4.78
C PHE A 108 -9.50 -16.01 -4.74
N SER A 109 -9.64 -15.07 -5.68
CA SER A 109 -8.95 -13.78 -5.60
C SER A 109 -9.46 -12.93 -4.46
N ILE A 110 -10.77 -12.93 -4.17
CA ILE A 110 -11.32 -12.27 -2.97
C ILE A 110 -10.72 -12.91 -1.70
N VAL A 111 -10.72 -14.24 -1.62
CA VAL A 111 -10.16 -14.97 -0.47
C VAL A 111 -8.68 -14.69 -0.31
N ALA A 112 -7.91 -14.67 -1.42
CA ALA A 112 -6.49 -14.34 -1.40
C ALA A 112 -6.23 -12.92 -0.89
N GLY A 113 -6.94 -11.92 -1.40
CA GLY A 113 -6.82 -10.54 -0.91
C GLY A 113 -7.18 -10.39 0.56
N LEU A 114 -8.26 -11.06 0.99
CA LEU A 114 -8.68 -11.08 2.40
C LEU A 114 -7.57 -11.68 3.29
N THR A 115 -7.07 -12.85 2.96
CA THR A 115 -6.16 -13.59 3.82
C THR A 115 -4.76 -13.00 3.84
N THR A 116 -4.27 -12.51 2.69
CA THR A 116 -2.91 -11.97 2.56
C THR A 116 -2.70 -10.68 3.35
N GLU A 117 -3.70 -9.82 3.48
CA GLU A 117 -3.57 -8.53 4.16
C GLU A 117 -4.04 -8.53 5.64
N LEU A 118 -4.67 -9.61 6.09
CA LEU A 118 -5.24 -9.74 7.44
C LEU A 118 -4.20 -9.59 8.56
N TYR A 119 -2.92 -9.90 8.29
CA TYR A 119 -1.83 -9.82 9.26
C TYR A 119 -1.41 -8.38 9.60
N ARG A 120 -1.69 -7.38 8.73
CA ARG A 120 -1.13 -6.01 8.87
C ARG A 120 -1.50 -5.33 10.18
N PRO A 121 -2.78 -5.30 10.60
CA PRO A 121 -3.14 -4.71 11.90
C PRO A 121 -2.48 -5.45 13.07
N ALA A 122 -2.42 -6.78 13.00
CA ALA A 122 -1.79 -7.60 14.03
C ALA A 122 -0.28 -7.34 14.14
N SER A 123 0.42 -7.19 12.99
CA SER A 123 1.85 -6.85 12.95
C SER A 123 2.13 -5.47 13.54
N ALA A 124 1.35 -4.45 13.14
CA ALA A 124 1.52 -3.10 13.64
C ALA A 124 1.27 -3.03 15.17
N ALA A 125 0.23 -3.73 15.67
CA ALA A 125 -0.07 -3.80 17.08
C ALA A 125 1.03 -4.56 17.85
N LEU A 126 1.50 -5.71 17.34
CA LEU A 126 2.59 -6.47 17.95
C LEU A 126 3.86 -5.62 18.04
N LEU A 127 4.19 -4.89 16.96
CA LEU A 127 5.35 -4.01 16.94
C LEU A 127 5.27 -2.93 18.04
N ALA A 128 4.08 -2.33 18.20
CA ALA A 128 3.85 -1.34 19.26
C ALA A 128 3.93 -1.93 20.67
N ASP A 129 3.52 -3.21 20.84
CA ASP A 129 3.59 -3.93 22.11
C ASP A 129 5.04 -4.32 22.49
N LEU A 130 5.92 -4.49 21.51
CA LEU A 130 7.30 -4.94 21.69
C LEU A 130 8.26 -3.85 22.16
N VAL A 131 7.92 -2.57 21.98
CA VAL A 131 8.82 -1.45 22.20
C VAL A 131 8.17 -0.32 23.00
N GLY A 132 8.96 0.36 23.81
CA GLY A 132 8.52 1.59 24.50
C GLY A 132 8.31 2.77 23.52
N PRO A 133 7.60 3.83 23.97
CA PRO A 133 7.28 5.00 23.13
C PRO A 133 8.48 5.60 22.39
N GLU A 134 9.65 5.65 23.05
CA GLU A 134 10.88 6.24 22.49
C GLU A 134 11.48 5.43 21.32
N GLN A 135 11.24 4.13 21.29
CA GLN A 135 11.76 3.23 20.26
C GLN A 135 10.77 2.98 19.12
N ARG A 136 9.50 3.41 19.25
CA ARG A 136 8.45 3.14 18.25
C ARG A 136 8.82 3.64 16.85
N VAL A 137 9.35 4.86 16.75
CA VAL A 137 9.73 5.43 15.45
C VAL A 137 10.78 4.56 14.75
N ALA A 138 11.80 4.10 15.47
CA ALA A 138 12.85 3.24 14.92
C ALA A 138 12.31 1.85 14.55
N ALA A 139 11.47 1.25 15.38
CA ALA A 139 10.87 -0.06 15.14
C ALA A 139 9.95 -0.05 13.90
N PHE A 140 9.05 0.94 13.79
CA PHE A 140 8.20 1.11 12.60
C PHE A 140 9.00 1.46 11.36
N GLY A 141 10.11 2.21 11.50
CA GLY A 141 11.03 2.51 10.42
C GLY A 141 11.67 1.26 9.82
N ILE A 142 12.21 0.36 10.66
CA ILE A 142 12.77 -0.94 10.22
C ILE A 142 11.70 -1.83 9.58
N TRP A 143 10.53 -1.90 10.17
CA TRP A 143 9.42 -2.68 9.61
C TRP A 143 8.98 -2.16 8.24
N ARG A 144 8.85 -0.83 8.07
CA ARG A 144 8.54 -0.19 6.77
C ARG A 144 9.67 -0.41 5.75
N PHE A 145 10.94 -0.29 6.18
CA PHE A 145 12.08 -0.60 5.32
C PHE A 145 12.03 -2.05 4.80
N ALA A 146 11.69 -3.02 5.67
CA ALA A 146 11.54 -4.42 5.28
C ALA A 146 10.41 -4.62 4.26
N ILE A 147 9.28 -3.92 4.38
CA ILE A 147 8.19 -3.93 3.41
C ILE A 147 8.67 -3.42 2.05
N ASN A 148 9.30 -2.25 2.03
CA ASN A 148 9.75 -1.59 0.79
C ASN A 148 10.85 -2.40 0.09
N LEU A 149 11.78 -2.97 0.85
CA LEU A 149 12.82 -3.83 0.32
C LEU A 149 12.23 -5.11 -0.31
N GLY A 150 11.20 -5.69 0.30
CA GLY A 150 10.46 -6.83 -0.26
C GLY A 150 9.81 -6.47 -1.59
N TYR A 151 9.12 -5.35 -1.67
CA TYR A 151 8.52 -4.85 -2.90
C TYR A 151 9.54 -4.42 -3.97
N ALA A 152 10.75 -4.01 -3.58
CA ALA A 152 11.81 -3.72 -4.52
C ALA A 152 12.40 -5.01 -5.16
N ALA A 153 12.64 -6.05 -4.37
CA ALA A 153 13.30 -7.26 -4.83
C ALA A 153 12.32 -8.30 -5.43
N GLY A 154 11.09 -8.37 -4.91
CA GLY A 154 10.09 -9.37 -5.30
C GLY A 154 9.75 -9.40 -6.79
N PRO A 155 9.42 -8.27 -7.42
CA PRO A 155 8.97 -8.24 -8.80
C PRO A 155 9.99 -8.78 -9.82
N ILE A 156 11.30 -8.62 -9.61
CA ILE A 156 12.33 -9.20 -10.48
C ILE A 156 12.24 -10.72 -10.45
N VAL A 157 12.24 -11.29 -9.24
CA VAL A 157 12.14 -12.74 -9.06
C VAL A 157 10.80 -13.25 -9.57
N GLY A 158 9.72 -12.55 -9.30
CA GLY A 158 8.39 -12.85 -9.84
C GLY A 158 8.38 -12.87 -11.36
N GLY A 159 9.04 -11.90 -12.02
CA GLY A 159 9.19 -11.88 -13.47
C GLY A 159 9.92 -13.09 -14.04
N LEU A 160 11.03 -13.51 -13.39
CA LEU A 160 11.77 -14.72 -13.76
C LEU A 160 10.95 -16.00 -13.56
N LEU A 161 10.19 -16.08 -12.47
CA LEU A 161 9.31 -17.22 -12.21
C LEU A 161 8.17 -17.27 -13.24
N ALA A 162 7.54 -16.12 -13.55
CA ALA A 162 6.45 -16.02 -14.51
C ALA A 162 6.88 -16.45 -15.92
N GLN A 163 8.11 -16.16 -16.34
CA GLN A 163 8.64 -16.63 -17.62
C GLN A 163 8.72 -18.15 -17.72
N ARG A 164 9.01 -18.83 -16.61
CA ARG A 164 9.11 -20.29 -16.58
C ARG A 164 7.74 -20.96 -16.43
N SER A 165 6.98 -20.50 -15.45
CA SER A 165 5.61 -20.97 -15.19
C SER A 165 4.92 -20.06 -14.18
N PHE A 166 3.69 -19.65 -14.47
CA PHE A 166 2.86 -18.92 -13.50
C PHE A 166 2.60 -19.73 -12.21
N LEU A 167 2.61 -21.06 -12.27
CA LEU A 167 2.47 -21.91 -11.07
C LEU A 167 3.56 -21.60 -10.04
N LEU A 168 4.78 -21.29 -10.48
CA LEU A 168 5.89 -20.95 -9.57
C LEU A 168 5.63 -19.68 -8.77
N LEU A 169 4.84 -18.73 -9.29
CA LEU A 169 4.43 -17.56 -8.54
C LEU A 169 3.57 -17.93 -7.33
N PHE A 170 2.59 -18.80 -7.54
CA PHE A 170 1.69 -19.29 -6.48
C PHE A 170 2.43 -20.13 -5.44
N LEU A 171 3.32 -21.02 -5.88
CA LEU A 171 4.13 -21.85 -4.98
C LEU A 171 5.10 -20.99 -4.17
N GLY A 172 5.74 -20.00 -4.79
CA GLY A 172 6.65 -19.08 -4.13
C GLY A 172 5.93 -18.19 -3.10
N ASP A 173 4.76 -17.65 -3.45
CA ASP A 173 3.93 -16.85 -2.54
C ASP A 173 3.42 -17.71 -1.37
N ALA A 174 2.94 -18.93 -1.63
CA ALA A 174 2.54 -19.86 -0.58
C ALA A 174 3.71 -20.22 0.33
N ALA A 175 4.89 -20.54 -0.22
CA ALA A 175 6.08 -20.90 0.55
C ALA A 175 6.55 -19.78 1.46
N THR A 176 6.60 -18.53 0.97
CA THR A 176 6.99 -17.36 1.78
C THR A 176 5.94 -17.04 2.86
N SER A 177 4.66 -17.20 2.56
CA SER A 177 3.58 -17.08 3.53
C SER A 177 3.68 -18.16 4.62
N LEU A 178 3.91 -19.44 4.26
CA LEU A 178 4.12 -20.52 5.22
C LEU A 178 5.35 -20.27 6.10
N ALA A 179 6.46 -19.80 5.51
CA ALA A 179 7.68 -19.48 6.24
C ALA A 179 7.44 -18.37 7.29
N PHE A 180 6.71 -17.31 6.92
CA PHE A 180 6.39 -16.25 7.88
C PHE A 180 5.38 -16.72 8.93
N GLY A 181 4.38 -17.52 8.58
CA GLY A 181 3.43 -18.13 9.52
C GLY A 181 4.13 -19.03 10.56
N ALA A 182 5.06 -19.88 10.10
CA ALA A 182 5.89 -20.72 10.97
C ALA A 182 6.79 -19.88 11.90
N LEU A 183 7.49 -18.87 11.34
CA LEU A 183 8.29 -17.94 12.12
C LEU A 183 7.44 -17.23 13.20
N ALA A 184 6.23 -16.82 12.86
CA ALA A 184 5.32 -16.19 13.80
C ALA A 184 4.97 -17.11 14.97
N LEU A 185 4.65 -18.38 14.71
CA LEU A 185 4.29 -19.36 15.76
C LEU A 185 5.47 -19.70 16.67
N VAL A 186 6.67 -19.86 16.08
CA VAL A 186 7.84 -20.36 16.83
C VAL A 186 8.58 -19.26 17.56
N ALA A 187 8.71 -18.07 16.94
CA ALA A 187 9.67 -17.07 17.39
C ALA A 187 9.05 -15.74 17.87
N LEU A 188 7.77 -15.46 17.57
CA LEU A 188 7.13 -14.22 18.01
C LEU A 188 6.35 -14.43 19.32
N PRO A 189 6.34 -13.44 20.23
CA PRO A 189 5.55 -13.48 21.47
C PRO A 189 4.05 -13.38 21.15
N LYS A 190 3.20 -13.82 22.10
CA LYS A 190 1.73 -13.78 21.92
C LYS A 190 1.15 -12.39 21.75
N GLY A 191 1.84 -11.35 22.27
CA GLY A 191 1.36 -9.97 22.33
C GLY A 191 0.24 -9.76 23.39
N VAL A 192 -0.12 -8.50 23.60
CA VAL A 192 -1.16 -8.13 24.57
C VAL A 192 -2.53 -8.19 23.93
N ARG A 193 -3.53 -8.76 24.59
CA ARG A 193 -4.94 -8.67 24.20
C ARG A 193 -5.53 -7.41 24.82
N VAL A 194 -5.99 -6.49 24.00
CA VAL A 194 -6.65 -5.26 24.44
C VAL A 194 -8.12 -5.36 24.07
N ALA A 195 -9.03 -5.14 25.04
CA ALA A 195 -10.45 -5.08 24.75
C ALA A 195 -10.75 -3.87 23.85
N ALA A 196 -11.49 -4.10 22.75
CA ALA A 196 -11.89 -3.05 21.84
C ALA A 196 -12.81 -2.03 22.53
N HIS A 197 -12.41 -0.76 22.52
CA HIS A 197 -13.30 0.33 22.94
C HIS A 197 -14.22 0.68 21.76
N LEU A 198 -15.53 0.53 21.99
CA LEU A 198 -16.58 0.95 21.03
C LEU A 198 -16.75 2.47 21.12
N GLU A 199 -16.07 3.21 20.28
CA GLU A 199 -16.25 4.65 20.14
C GLU A 199 -17.45 5.00 19.23
N THR A 200 -18.09 6.13 19.53
CA THR A 200 -19.30 6.64 18.85
C THR A 200 -19.02 6.96 17.37
N ARG A 201 -19.54 6.12 16.45
CA ARG A 201 -19.34 6.23 14.99
C ARG A 201 -19.96 7.48 14.37
N GLY A 202 -21.04 8.04 14.93
CA GLY A 202 -21.84 9.10 14.31
C GLY A 202 -21.18 10.50 14.30
N GLU A 203 -20.37 10.81 15.31
CA GLU A 203 -19.69 12.13 15.42
C GLU A 203 -18.62 12.29 14.35
N ALA A 204 -17.78 11.28 14.17
CA ALA A 204 -16.69 11.30 13.20
C ALA A 204 -17.21 11.44 11.76
N VAL A 205 -18.27 10.74 11.40
CA VAL A 205 -18.89 10.84 10.07
C VAL A 205 -19.39 12.27 9.83
N ARG A 206 -20.06 12.90 10.81
CA ARG A 206 -20.51 14.28 10.70
C ARG A 206 -19.36 15.27 10.62
N ALA A 207 -18.29 15.07 11.39
CA ALA A 207 -17.10 15.93 11.34
C ALA A 207 -16.43 15.87 9.96
N ILE A 208 -16.20 14.68 9.43
CA ILE A 208 -15.62 14.45 8.09
C ILE A 208 -16.52 15.06 7.00
N ALA A 209 -17.84 14.85 7.08
CA ALA A 209 -18.80 15.39 6.11
C ALA A 209 -18.84 16.93 6.09
N ARG A 210 -18.52 17.59 7.18
CA ARG A 210 -18.46 19.07 7.29
C ARG A 210 -17.08 19.64 6.93
N ASP A 211 -16.01 18.84 6.97
CA ASP A 211 -14.65 19.28 6.65
C ASP A 211 -14.42 19.29 5.14
N ARG A 212 -14.66 20.45 4.51
CA ARG A 212 -14.49 20.64 3.06
C ARG A 212 -13.04 20.33 2.61
N GLY A 213 -12.04 20.78 3.37
CA GLY A 213 -10.63 20.55 3.03
C GLY A 213 -10.28 19.06 3.02
N PHE A 214 -10.71 18.36 4.05
CA PHE A 214 -10.47 16.92 4.14
C PHE A 214 -11.23 16.13 3.06
N ARG A 215 -12.47 16.50 2.74
CA ARG A 215 -13.22 15.86 1.64
C ARG A 215 -12.52 16.01 0.27
N LEU A 216 -12.04 17.24 -0.04
CA LEU A 216 -11.28 17.46 -1.28
C LEU A 216 -10.01 16.62 -1.32
N PHE A 217 -9.31 16.50 -0.20
CA PHE A 217 -8.14 15.65 -0.06
C PHE A 217 -8.49 14.15 -0.22
N LEU A 218 -9.62 13.67 0.32
CA LEU A 218 -10.05 12.27 0.15
C LEU A 218 -10.33 11.96 -1.33
N ILE A 219 -11.01 12.87 -2.05
CA ILE A 219 -11.27 12.70 -3.49
C ILE A 219 -9.94 12.71 -4.26
N ALA A 220 -9.05 13.65 -3.97
CA ALA A 220 -7.73 13.71 -4.60
C ALA A 220 -6.91 12.44 -4.33
N SER A 221 -6.93 11.92 -3.10
CA SER A 221 -6.27 10.66 -2.73
C SER A 221 -6.89 9.45 -3.45
N ALA A 222 -8.21 9.41 -3.65
CA ALA A 222 -8.86 8.35 -4.42
C ALA A 222 -8.46 8.38 -5.90
N LEU A 223 -8.34 9.57 -6.50
CA LEU A 223 -7.84 9.75 -7.87
C LEU A 223 -6.35 9.35 -7.97
N GLY A 224 -5.51 9.78 -7.03
CA GLY A 224 -4.11 9.39 -6.97
C GLY A 224 -3.94 7.88 -6.80
N SER A 225 -4.70 7.25 -5.92
CA SER A 225 -4.65 5.80 -5.74
C SER A 225 -5.13 5.03 -6.99
N PHE A 226 -6.11 5.56 -7.73
CA PHE A 226 -6.50 5.00 -9.03
C PHE A 226 -5.32 5.01 -10.01
N VAL A 227 -4.57 6.12 -10.08
CA VAL A 227 -3.36 6.22 -10.91
C VAL A 227 -2.28 5.25 -10.43
N TYR A 228 -1.99 5.25 -9.14
CA TYR A 228 -0.96 4.40 -8.52
C TYR A 228 -1.15 2.91 -8.82
N PHE A 229 -2.37 2.39 -8.67
CA PHE A 229 -2.63 0.95 -8.88
C PHE A 229 -2.61 0.54 -10.35
N GLN A 230 -2.49 1.45 -11.30
CA GLN A 230 -2.22 1.08 -12.70
C GLN A 230 -0.83 0.46 -12.86
N ALA A 231 0.11 0.72 -11.97
CA ALA A 231 1.42 0.08 -11.99
C ALA A 231 1.35 -1.46 -11.96
N GLN A 232 0.40 -2.01 -11.21
CA GLN A 232 0.22 -3.46 -11.05
C GLN A 232 -0.83 -4.07 -11.98
N THR A 233 -1.46 -3.26 -12.84
CA THR A 233 -2.56 -3.68 -13.70
C THR A 233 -2.28 -3.36 -15.16
N THR A 234 -2.68 -2.20 -15.63
CA THR A 234 -2.56 -1.82 -17.04
C THR A 234 -1.12 -1.61 -17.49
N PHE A 235 -0.21 -1.20 -16.60
CA PHE A 235 1.21 -1.08 -16.95
C PHE A 235 1.84 -2.45 -17.26
N ALA A 236 1.44 -3.51 -16.55
CA ALA A 236 1.82 -4.88 -16.88
C ALA A 236 1.36 -5.27 -18.29
N LEU A 237 0.09 -4.98 -18.62
CA LEU A 237 -0.48 -5.24 -19.95
C LEU A 237 0.22 -4.44 -21.03
N GLN A 238 0.48 -3.15 -20.80
CA GLN A 238 1.16 -2.28 -21.75
C GLN A 238 2.60 -2.73 -22.01
N THR A 239 3.32 -3.13 -20.98
CA THR A 239 4.71 -3.62 -21.10
C THR A 239 4.76 -4.85 -22.00
N VAL A 240 3.84 -5.80 -21.82
CA VAL A 240 3.73 -6.99 -22.68
C VAL A 240 3.26 -6.62 -24.09
N ALA A 241 2.33 -5.67 -24.25
CA ALA A 241 1.88 -5.19 -25.55
C ALA A 241 3.00 -4.51 -26.36
N TYR A 242 3.99 -3.92 -25.70
CA TYR A 242 5.21 -3.40 -26.32
C TYR A 242 6.24 -4.50 -26.68
N GLY A 243 5.91 -5.77 -26.46
CA GLY A 243 6.78 -6.92 -26.76
C GLY A 243 7.80 -7.24 -25.66
N HIS A 244 7.71 -6.61 -24.51
CA HIS A 244 8.62 -6.88 -23.40
C HIS A 244 8.20 -8.11 -22.60
N SER A 245 9.19 -8.78 -22.00
CA SER A 245 8.94 -9.92 -21.12
C SER A 245 8.45 -9.50 -19.73
N SER A 246 7.89 -10.47 -18.99
CA SER A 246 7.54 -10.30 -17.57
C SER A 246 8.73 -9.89 -16.68
N VAL A 247 9.96 -10.25 -17.08
CA VAL A 247 11.18 -9.82 -16.37
C VAL A 247 11.40 -8.33 -16.52
N VAL A 248 11.21 -7.78 -17.73
CA VAL A 248 11.32 -6.31 -17.94
C VAL A 248 10.30 -5.58 -17.09
N TYR A 249 9.04 -6.04 -17.07
CA TYR A 249 8.02 -5.46 -16.20
C TYR A 249 8.42 -5.54 -14.71
N GLY A 250 8.86 -6.71 -14.23
CA GLY A 250 9.33 -6.87 -12.86
C GLY A 250 10.53 -5.98 -12.53
N THR A 251 11.46 -5.79 -13.48
CA THR A 251 12.62 -4.90 -13.32
C THR A 251 12.19 -3.43 -13.23
N LEU A 252 11.23 -3.01 -14.05
CA LEU A 252 10.67 -1.65 -13.99
C LEU A 252 10.03 -1.36 -12.61
N LEU A 253 9.27 -2.31 -12.06
CA LEU A 253 8.74 -2.17 -10.70
C LEU A 253 9.84 -2.21 -9.62
N ALA A 254 10.90 -2.96 -9.84
CA ALA A 254 12.05 -2.95 -8.93
C ALA A 254 12.80 -1.61 -8.93
N VAL A 255 12.87 -0.92 -10.08
CA VAL A 255 13.39 0.46 -10.15
C VAL A 255 12.58 1.39 -9.24
N ASN A 256 11.23 1.29 -9.26
CA ASN A 256 10.37 2.04 -8.32
C ASN A 256 10.76 1.73 -6.87
N GLY A 257 10.72 0.45 -6.46
CA GLY A 257 11.03 0.06 -5.09
C GLY A 257 12.44 0.45 -4.64
N LEU A 258 13.44 0.30 -5.51
CA LEU A 258 14.83 0.68 -5.21
C LEU A 258 14.99 2.20 -5.07
N ALA A 259 14.35 2.98 -5.94
CA ALA A 259 14.35 4.43 -5.83
C ALA A 259 13.74 4.90 -4.49
N ILE A 260 12.64 4.29 -4.05
CA ILE A 260 12.02 4.58 -2.75
C ILE A 260 13.01 4.27 -1.61
N VAL A 261 13.62 3.08 -1.61
CA VAL A 261 14.57 2.66 -0.56
C VAL A 261 15.76 3.63 -0.45
N LEU A 262 16.28 4.10 -1.58
CA LEU A 262 17.47 4.94 -1.62
C LEU A 262 17.18 6.43 -1.43
N LEU A 263 16.07 6.93 -1.97
CA LEU A 263 15.85 8.37 -2.13
C LEU A 263 14.72 8.93 -1.26
N GLU A 264 13.83 8.10 -0.67
CA GLU A 264 12.69 8.60 0.11
C GLU A 264 13.16 9.42 1.32
N LEU A 265 14.13 8.94 2.10
CA LEU A 265 14.61 9.66 3.29
C LEU A 265 15.29 11.01 2.96
N PRO A 266 16.23 11.10 2.00
CA PRO A 266 16.74 12.39 1.53
C PRO A 266 15.62 13.34 1.08
N LEU A 267 14.66 12.85 0.31
CA LEU A 267 13.58 13.68 -0.22
C LEU A 267 12.65 14.21 0.87
N ILE A 268 12.34 13.40 1.89
CA ILE A 268 11.58 13.84 3.08
C ILE A 268 12.29 15.00 3.77
N SER A 269 13.61 14.98 3.87
CA SER A 269 14.38 16.07 4.51
C SER A 269 14.20 17.42 3.83
N VAL A 270 13.89 17.41 2.54
CA VAL A 270 13.61 18.61 1.74
C VAL A 270 12.13 18.97 1.82
N THR A 271 11.24 18.01 1.57
CA THR A 271 9.79 18.25 1.48
C THR A 271 9.17 18.70 2.81
N GLN A 272 9.71 18.27 3.96
CA GLN A 272 9.24 18.73 5.28
C GLN A 272 9.44 20.24 5.54
N ARG A 273 10.32 20.91 4.75
CA ARG A 273 10.58 22.35 4.87
C ARG A 273 9.63 23.20 4.01
N VAL A 274 8.84 22.57 3.17
CA VAL A 274 7.90 23.21 2.23
C VAL A 274 6.47 23.07 2.75
N PRO A 275 5.59 24.07 2.52
CA PRO A 275 4.18 23.92 2.86
C PRO A 275 3.56 22.67 2.25
N ARG A 276 2.75 21.92 3.03
CA ARG A 276 2.28 20.57 2.66
C ARG A 276 1.40 20.55 1.40
N VAL A 277 0.53 21.54 1.24
CA VAL A 277 -0.43 21.58 0.12
C VAL A 277 0.26 21.63 -1.26
N PRO A 278 1.24 22.50 -1.54
CA PRO A 278 2.01 22.44 -2.77
C PRO A 278 2.76 21.11 -2.97
N VAL A 279 3.34 20.55 -1.90
CA VAL A 279 4.07 19.26 -1.98
C VAL A 279 3.12 18.12 -2.38
N LEU A 280 1.95 18.04 -1.75
CA LEU A 280 0.91 17.04 -2.09
C LEU A 280 0.44 17.20 -3.54
N ALA A 281 0.17 18.43 -3.98
CA ALA A 281 -0.26 18.70 -5.35
C ALA A 281 0.82 18.32 -6.37
N THR A 282 2.10 18.65 -6.10
CA THR A 282 3.23 18.26 -6.96
C THR A 282 3.37 16.75 -7.05
N GLY A 283 3.24 16.03 -5.93
CA GLY A 283 3.33 14.57 -5.92
C GLY A 283 2.26 13.93 -6.81
N LEU A 284 0.98 14.31 -6.63
CA LEU A 284 -0.13 13.80 -7.43
C LEU A 284 0.00 14.15 -8.92
N LEU A 285 0.50 15.36 -9.23
CA LEU A 285 0.74 15.78 -10.62
C LEU A 285 1.86 14.95 -11.27
N LEU A 286 2.97 14.73 -10.56
CA LEU A 286 4.09 13.91 -11.06
C LEU A 286 3.67 12.45 -11.27
N GLU A 287 2.86 11.87 -10.38
CA GLU A 287 2.27 10.56 -10.62
C GLU A 287 1.46 10.54 -11.91
N GLY A 288 0.53 11.48 -12.09
CA GLY A 288 -0.27 11.59 -13.31
C GLY A 288 0.57 11.78 -14.57
N ILE A 289 1.61 12.63 -14.52
CA ILE A 289 2.53 12.85 -15.64
C ILE A 289 3.30 11.56 -15.95
N GLY A 290 3.88 10.89 -14.94
CA GLY A 290 4.66 9.67 -15.14
C GLY A 290 3.86 8.59 -15.86
N PHE A 291 2.62 8.34 -15.44
CA PHE A 291 1.73 7.41 -16.13
C PHE A 291 1.26 7.94 -17.50
N GLY A 292 0.97 9.24 -17.62
CA GLY A 292 0.55 9.87 -18.87
C GLY A 292 1.61 9.83 -19.98
N LEU A 293 2.88 9.72 -19.64
CA LEU A 293 4.00 9.62 -20.58
C LEU A 293 4.21 8.20 -21.16
N ILE A 294 3.62 7.15 -20.58
CA ILE A 294 3.83 5.76 -20.97
C ILE A 294 3.55 5.52 -22.48
N PRO A 295 2.46 6.06 -23.09
CA PRO A 295 2.13 5.74 -24.48
C PRO A 295 3.06 6.37 -25.52
N LEU A 296 3.96 7.27 -25.14
CA LEU A 296 4.81 7.99 -26.10
C LEU A 296 5.91 7.10 -26.69
N SER A 297 6.38 6.06 -25.98
CA SER A 297 7.36 5.11 -26.51
C SER A 297 7.35 3.79 -25.75
N GLY A 298 7.53 2.68 -26.48
CA GLY A 298 7.74 1.35 -25.89
C GLY A 298 9.19 1.04 -25.54
N ALA A 299 10.15 1.94 -25.76
CA ALA A 299 11.55 1.69 -25.40
C ALA A 299 11.72 1.51 -23.88
N THR A 300 12.47 0.49 -23.46
CA THR A 300 12.70 0.20 -22.02
C THR A 300 13.27 1.41 -21.27
N VAL A 301 14.18 2.17 -21.91
CA VAL A 301 14.74 3.38 -21.32
C VAL A 301 13.63 4.42 -21.06
N TRP A 302 12.72 4.60 -22.01
CA TRP A 302 11.59 5.51 -21.84
C TRP A 302 10.67 5.07 -20.70
N LEU A 303 10.29 3.79 -20.68
CA LEU A 303 9.49 3.23 -19.60
C LEU A 303 10.18 3.39 -18.24
N THR A 304 11.51 3.27 -18.19
CA THR A 304 12.27 3.55 -16.95
C THR A 304 12.16 5.02 -16.53
N VAL A 305 12.24 5.95 -17.49
CA VAL A 305 12.04 7.39 -17.19
C VAL A 305 10.64 7.64 -16.63
N THR A 306 9.60 7.06 -17.24
CA THR A 306 8.23 7.21 -16.73
C THR A 306 8.08 6.65 -15.31
N VAL A 307 8.69 5.48 -15.03
CA VAL A 307 8.73 4.88 -13.67
C VAL A 307 9.39 5.83 -12.68
N VAL A 308 10.54 6.41 -13.03
CA VAL A 308 11.23 7.36 -12.13
C VAL A 308 10.37 8.59 -11.87
N VAL A 309 9.68 9.13 -12.88
CA VAL A 309 8.82 10.31 -12.72
C VAL A 309 7.67 10.03 -11.74
N TRP A 310 6.92 8.93 -11.93
CA TRP A 310 5.83 8.62 -10.99
C TRP A 310 6.35 8.26 -9.61
N THR A 311 7.51 7.59 -9.51
CA THR A 311 8.12 7.23 -8.22
C THR A 311 8.51 8.47 -7.42
N VAL A 312 9.04 9.51 -8.08
CA VAL A 312 9.29 10.80 -7.44
C VAL A 312 7.96 11.38 -6.93
N GLY A 313 6.90 11.31 -7.73
CA GLY A 313 5.55 11.72 -7.30
C GLY A 313 5.08 11.00 -6.03
N GLU A 314 5.21 9.67 -6.00
CA GLU A 314 4.88 8.81 -4.85
C GLU A 314 5.67 9.20 -3.60
N MET A 315 7.00 9.36 -3.73
CA MET A 315 7.88 9.73 -2.61
C MET A 315 7.61 11.14 -2.08
N VAL A 316 7.16 12.05 -2.93
CA VAL A 316 6.77 13.42 -2.54
C VAL A 316 5.41 13.40 -1.83
N PHE A 317 4.44 12.63 -2.33
CA PHE A 317 3.08 12.60 -1.81
C PHE A 317 2.94 11.81 -0.50
N SER A 318 3.39 10.54 -0.49
CA SER A 318 3.02 9.57 0.55
C SER A 318 3.42 9.98 1.98
N PRO A 319 4.66 10.43 2.26
CA PRO A 319 5.04 10.84 3.62
C PRO A 319 4.29 12.06 4.11
N VAL A 320 4.04 13.02 3.20
CA VAL A 320 3.38 14.28 3.53
C VAL A 320 1.87 14.10 3.73
N ALA A 321 1.25 13.18 2.98
CA ALA A 321 -0.17 12.88 3.07
C ALA A 321 -0.58 12.42 4.49
N GLY A 322 0.18 11.49 5.09
CA GLY A 322 -0.06 11.04 6.46
C GLY A 322 0.02 12.17 7.48
N ALA A 323 1.02 13.04 7.35
CA ALA A 323 1.17 14.22 8.21
C ALA A 323 0.04 15.24 8.01
N TYR A 324 -0.40 15.45 6.77
CA TYR A 324 -1.51 16.34 6.45
C TYR A 324 -2.83 15.85 7.05
N VAL A 325 -3.12 14.55 6.97
CA VAL A 325 -4.29 13.94 7.63
C VAL A 325 -4.24 14.14 9.15
N ALA A 326 -3.07 13.96 9.77
CA ALA A 326 -2.90 14.17 11.21
C ALA A 326 -3.16 15.63 11.63
N ASP A 327 -2.75 16.60 10.81
CA ASP A 327 -2.99 18.03 11.08
C ASP A 327 -4.46 18.46 10.93
N LEU A 328 -5.18 17.87 9.97
CA LEU A 328 -6.60 18.16 9.76
C LEU A 328 -7.49 17.49 10.81
N SER A 329 -7.03 16.39 11.41
CA SER A 329 -7.86 15.58 12.30
C SER A 329 -7.89 16.11 13.74
N PRO A 330 -9.08 16.30 14.34
CA PRO A 330 -9.20 16.50 15.79
C PRO A 330 -8.59 15.32 16.56
N ALA A 331 -7.89 15.61 17.67
CA ALA A 331 -7.10 14.60 18.40
C ALA A 331 -7.94 13.37 18.83
N HIS A 332 -9.18 13.58 19.28
CA HIS A 332 -10.08 12.53 19.77
C HIS A 332 -10.68 11.63 18.68
N ILE A 333 -10.66 12.05 17.38
CA ILE A 333 -11.18 11.25 16.26
C ILE A 333 -10.14 11.04 15.15
N ARG A 334 -8.85 11.25 15.44
CA ARG A 334 -7.74 11.11 14.47
C ARG A 334 -7.72 9.75 13.78
N GLY A 335 -8.00 8.67 14.52
CA GLY A 335 -8.11 7.34 13.94
C GLY A 335 -9.17 7.21 12.86
N ARG A 336 -10.28 7.95 12.98
CA ARG A 336 -11.37 7.95 11.99
C ARG A 336 -10.98 8.68 10.70
N TYR A 337 -10.26 9.80 10.82
CA TYR A 337 -9.71 10.52 9.66
C TYR A 337 -8.70 9.64 8.91
N SER A 338 -7.77 8.99 9.63
CA SER A 338 -6.83 8.05 9.02
C SER A 338 -7.54 6.85 8.36
N GLY A 339 -8.60 6.34 8.98
CA GLY A 339 -9.44 5.27 8.40
C GLY A 339 -10.15 5.72 7.12
N ALA A 340 -10.70 6.94 7.08
CA ALA A 340 -11.33 7.49 5.89
C ALA A 340 -10.32 7.68 4.74
N TRP A 341 -9.11 8.14 5.06
CA TRP A 341 -8.02 8.22 4.08
C TRP A 341 -7.60 6.83 3.58
N GLY A 342 -7.43 5.85 4.47
CA GLY A 342 -7.16 4.46 4.07
C GLY A 342 -8.27 3.88 3.19
N PHE A 343 -9.53 4.23 3.44
CA PHE A 343 -10.67 3.82 2.61
C PHE A 343 -10.61 4.46 1.21
N SER A 344 -10.16 5.72 1.07
CA SER A 344 -9.98 6.36 -0.25
C SER A 344 -8.92 5.62 -1.09
N TRP A 345 -7.87 5.12 -0.46
CA TRP A 345 -6.88 4.24 -1.10
C TRP A 345 -7.48 2.88 -1.51
N GLY A 346 -8.33 2.31 -0.65
CA GLY A 346 -9.06 1.07 -0.95
C GLY A 346 -9.97 1.21 -2.17
N ILE A 347 -10.61 2.38 -2.36
CA ILE A 347 -11.40 2.66 -3.57
C ILE A 347 -10.54 2.53 -4.83
N GLY A 348 -9.34 3.14 -4.85
CA GLY A 348 -8.42 3.02 -5.96
C GLY A 348 -7.99 1.56 -6.20
N LEU A 349 -7.64 0.82 -5.15
CA LEU A 349 -7.26 -0.59 -5.26
C LEU A 349 -8.36 -1.46 -5.92
N VAL A 350 -9.63 -1.16 -5.66
CA VAL A 350 -10.77 -1.89 -6.26
C VAL A 350 -11.10 -1.38 -7.65
N LEU A 351 -11.14 -0.07 -7.85
CA LEU A 351 -11.60 0.49 -9.13
C LEU A 351 -10.51 0.53 -10.20
N ALA A 352 -9.25 0.74 -9.82
CA ALA A 352 -8.17 0.89 -10.80
C ALA A 352 -8.00 -0.34 -11.70
N PRO A 353 -7.99 -1.60 -11.21
CA PRO A 353 -7.82 -2.73 -12.09
C PRO A 353 -8.97 -2.91 -13.09
N SER A 354 -10.23 -2.82 -12.64
CA SER A 354 -11.39 -3.03 -13.51
C SER A 354 -11.59 -1.88 -14.51
N LEU A 355 -11.61 -0.64 -14.01
CA LEU A 355 -11.79 0.53 -14.89
C LEU A 355 -10.57 0.76 -15.78
N GLY A 356 -9.35 0.56 -15.25
CA GLY A 356 -8.13 0.65 -16.03
C GLY A 356 -8.09 -0.37 -17.16
N ALA A 357 -8.41 -1.63 -16.88
CA ALA A 357 -8.47 -2.67 -17.91
C ALA A 357 -9.59 -2.42 -18.95
N LEU A 358 -10.74 -1.88 -18.52
CA LEU A 358 -11.82 -1.49 -19.41
C LEU A 358 -11.36 -0.34 -20.33
N LEU A 359 -10.83 0.74 -19.79
CA LEU A 359 -10.30 1.87 -20.56
C LEU A 359 -9.21 1.41 -21.54
N TYR A 360 -8.32 0.52 -21.09
CA TYR A 360 -7.27 -0.06 -21.91
C TYR A 360 -7.83 -0.91 -23.05
N SER A 361 -8.94 -1.63 -22.85
CA SER A 361 -9.58 -2.44 -23.88
C SER A 361 -10.30 -1.58 -24.95
N VAL A 362 -10.75 -0.38 -24.59
CA VAL A 362 -11.33 0.60 -25.52
C VAL A 362 -10.24 1.28 -26.34
N GLY A 363 -9.12 1.61 -25.71
CA GLY A 363 -7.96 2.21 -26.38
C GLY A 363 -6.74 2.24 -25.49
N HIS A 364 -5.64 1.66 -25.97
CA HIS A 364 -4.41 1.50 -25.18
C HIS A 364 -3.85 2.82 -24.62
N THR A 365 -4.08 3.94 -25.31
CA THR A 365 -3.64 5.28 -24.87
C THR A 365 -4.62 5.93 -23.90
N LEU A 366 -5.91 5.54 -23.94
CA LEU A 366 -6.97 6.22 -23.20
C LEU A 366 -6.74 6.17 -21.68
N VAL A 367 -6.36 5.02 -21.14
CA VAL A 367 -6.11 4.87 -19.70
C VAL A 367 -5.01 5.82 -19.22
N TRP A 368 -3.98 6.05 -20.00
CA TRP A 368 -2.86 6.92 -19.65
C TRP A 368 -3.24 8.40 -19.68
N LEU A 369 -4.08 8.81 -20.63
CA LEU A 369 -4.66 10.15 -20.65
C LEU A 369 -5.59 10.37 -19.46
N VAL A 370 -6.38 9.36 -19.08
CA VAL A 370 -7.20 9.42 -17.86
C VAL A 370 -6.32 9.53 -16.61
N CYS A 371 -5.19 8.79 -16.53
CA CYS A 371 -4.25 8.92 -15.42
C CYS A 371 -3.67 10.34 -15.31
N LEU A 372 -3.25 10.93 -16.45
CA LEU A 372 -2.79 12.32 -16.49
C LEU A 372 -3.89 13.28 -16.01
N GLY A 373 -5.11 13.12 -16.51
CA GLY A 373 -6.28 13.92 -16.11
C GLY A 373 -6.58 13.78 -14.60
N CYS A 374 -6.54 12.56 -14.07
CA CYS A 374 -6.70 12.30 -12.63
C CYS A 374 -5.62 12.99 -11.81
N GLY A 375 -4.35 12.96 -12.23
CA GLY A 375 -3.25 13.65 -11.54
C GLY A 375 -3.44 15.16 -11.52
N ILE A 376 -3.83 15.76 -12.66
CA ILE A 376 -4.12 17.20 -12.76
C ILE A 376 -5.30 17.59 -11.86
N VAL A 377 -6.42 16.85 -11.94
CA VAL A 377 -7.62 17.13 -11.12
C VAL A 377 -7.31 16.94 -9.64
N ALA A 378 -6.59 15.89 -9.27
CA ALA A 378 -6.21 15.63 -7.88
C ALA A 378 -5.32 16.76 -7.33
N ALA A 379 -4.34 17.22 -8.09
CA ALA A 379 -3.50 18.36 -7.72
C ALA A 379 -4.32 19.66 -7.55
N ALA A 380 -5.24 19.94 -8.47
CA ALA A 380 -6.13 21.10 -8.39
C ALA A 380 -7.05 21.04 -7.16
N LEU A 381 -7.61 19.87 -6.82
CA LEU A 381 -8.45 19.69 -5.64
C LEU A 381 -7.68 19.94 -4.34
N VAL A 382 -6.42 19.47 -4.25
CA VAL A 382 -5.56 19.73 -3.09
C VAL A 382 -5.23 21.22 -2.98
N LEU A 383 -4.90 21.89 -4.09
CA LEU A 383 -4.62 23.33 -4.11
C LEU A 383 -5.85 24.18 -3.74
N ALA A 384 -7.07 23.73 -4.13
CA ALA A 384 -8.33 24.37 -3.78
C ALA A 384 -8.78 24.11 -2.32
N SER A 385 -8.05 23.25 -1.58
CA SER A 385 -8.37 22.97 -0.18
C SER A 385 -8.13 24.21 0.68
N PRO A 386 -9.09 24.60 1.54
CA PRO A 386 -8.91 25.71 2.48
C PRO A 386 -7.66 25.47 3.34
N LYS A 387 -6.86 26.52 3.54
CA LYS A 387 -5.72 26.44 4.46
C LYS A 387 -6.23 26.03 5.85
N PRO A 388 -5.53 25.14 6.58
CA PRO A 388 -5.86 24.85 7.97
C PRO A 388 -5.96 26.16 8.73
N SER A 389 -7.10 26.46 9.37
CA SER A 389 -7.24 27.70 10.13
C SER A 389 -6.26 27.66 11.30
N SER A 390 -5.53 28.75 11.52
CA SER A 390 -4.56 28.91 12.62
C SER A 390 -5.16 28.63 14.00
N SER A 391 -6.49 28.76 14.16
CA SER A 391 -7.23 28.37 15.36
C SER A 391 -7.23 26.86 15.62
N ARG A 392 -7.18 26.02 14.60
CA ARG A 392 -7.08 24.55 14.77
C ARG A 392 -5.67 24.11 15.19
N ALA A 393 -4.63 24.78 14.69
CA ALA A 393 -3.25 24.55 15.11
C ALA A 393 -3.01 24.99 16.56
N ALA A 394 -3.61 26.09 17.00
CA ALA A 394 -3.53 26.57 18.37
C ALA A 394 -4.26 25.65 19.36
N ALA A 395 -5.42 25.08 18.98
CA ALA A 395 -6.15 24.12 19.81
C ALA A 395 -5.41 22.78 19.97
N ALA A 396 -4.63 22.35 18.98
CA ALA A 396 -3.80 21.16 19.07
C ALA A 396 -2.56 21.38 19.98
N GLY A 397 -2.01 22.60 20.04
CA GLY A 397 -0.88 22.96 20.93
C GLY A 397 -1.29 23.27 22.37
N ALA A 398 -2.53 23.72 22.60
CA ALA A 398 -3.02 24.09 23.92
C ALA A 398 -3.48 22.90 24.79
N GLY A 399 -3.66 21.73 24.21
CA GLY A 399 -4.09 20.52 24.92
C GLY A 399 -2.98 19.84 25.76
N ASP A 400 -1.72 20.21 25.54
CA ASP A 400 -0.55 19.53 26.18
C ASP A 400 0.03 20.29 27.39
N GLN A 401 -0.66 21.34 27.88
CA GLN A 401 -0.22 22.13 29.04
C GLN A 401 -1.24 22.14 30.19
N ARG A 402 -1.89 21.01 30.49
CA ARG A 402 -2.54 20.88 31.81
C ARG A 402 -1.55 20.24 32.78
N PRO A 403 -1.15 20.91 33.88
CA PRO A 403 -0.34 20.28 34.90
C PRO A 403 -1.14 19.14 35.54
N LEU A 404 -0.49 17.99 35.65
CA LEU A 404 -0.95 16.88 36.52
C LEU A 404 -0.95 17.42 37.95
N VAL A 405 -2.13 17.66 38.52
CA VAL A 405 -2.35 17.79 39.96
C VAL A 405 -2.82 16.43 40.46
#